data_b2d292862ebf575faa9042ea95e7844a
#
_entry.id   b2d292862ebf575faa9042ea95e7844a
#
_cell.length_a   1.000
_cell.length_b   1.000
_cell.length_c   1.000
_cell.angle_alpha   90.00
_cell.angle_beta   90.00
_cell.angle_gamma   90.00
#
_symmetry.space_group_name_H-M   'P 1'
#
loop_
_entity.id
_entity.type
_entity.pdbx_description
1 polymer ?
#
loop_
_entity_poly.entity_id
_entity_poly.type
_entity_poly.pdbx_seq_one_letter_code
_entity_poly.pdbx_strand_id
1 'polypeptide(L)'
;MGNLQLTSSAFSHGGEIPRECGYKNGNKEPTLAISGLPDETESLALIMDDPDAMGAVGKVWVHWVAWNIISSHADMDDIFSNSRCNLGMTDFGEVGYGGPAPPDKRHTYVFKLYALDSELDLPDKSTKADVEKAMEGHILEQATLTGTYAP
;
A
#
# COMPACT_ATOMS: atom_id res chain seq x y z
N MET A 1 -21.17 0.11 -7.63
CA MET A 1 -20.58 1.44 -7.56
C MET A 1 -19.64 1.54 -6.39
N GLY A 2 -18.41 1.89 -6.67
CA GLY A 2 -17.39 1.96 -5.64
C GLY A 2 -17.39 3.31 -4.94
N ASN A 3 -17.41 3.27 -3.59
CA ASN A 3 -17.27 4.46 -2.74
C ASN A 3 -15.97 4.44 -1.96
N LEU A 4 -15.18 3.39 -2.10
CA LEU A 4 -13.93 3.24 -1.35
C LEU A 4 -12.93 4.31 -1.77
N GLN A 5 -12.40 5.05 -0.79
CA GLN A 5 -11.38 6.06 -1.04
C GLN A 5 -10.19 5.84 -0.10
N LEU A 6 -9.00 6.01 -0.66
CA LEU A 6 -7.74 5.96 0.09
C LEU A 6 -7.10 7.34 0.03
N THR A 7 -6.78 7.89 1.19
CA THR A 7 -6.15 9.21 1.31
C THR A 7 -5.02 9.17 2.31
N SER A 8 -4.25 10.25 2.38
CA SER A 8 -3.21 10.42 3.40
C SER A 8 -3.30 11.82 3.99
N SER A 9 -3.06 11.94 5.30
CA SER A 9 -2.89 13.25 5.93
C SER A 9 -1.52 13.84 5.64
N ALA A 10 -0.58 13.03 5.14
CA ALA A 10 0.79 13.45 4.88
C ALA A 10 0.96 14.10 3.51
N PHE A 11 0.14 13.71 2.52
CA PHE A 11 0.21 14.27 1.16
C PHE A 11 -1.14 14.10 0.44
N SER A 12 -1.37 14.93 -0.57
CA SER A 12 -2.57 14.84 -1.41
C SER A 12 -2.31 13.90 -2.58
N HIS A 13 -3.39 13.31 -3.10
CA HIS A 13 -3.30 12.46 -4.31
C HIS A 13 -2.57 13.20 -5.43
N GLY A 14 -1.54 12.59 -5.99
CA GLY A 14 -0.69 13.18 -7.01
C GLY A 14 0.35 14.16 -6.47
N GLY A 15 0.31 14.47 -5.18
CA GLY A 15 1.23 15.41 -4.54
C GLY A 15 2.55 14.77 -4.13
N GLU A 16 3.41 15.58 -3.53
CA GLU A 16 4.73 15.10 -3.10
C GLU A 16 4.66 14.38 -1.76
N ILE A 17 5.24 13.20 -1.70
CA ILE A 17 5.39 12.43 -0.45
C ILE A 17 6.45 13.13 0.40
N PRO A 18 6.22 13.34 1.71
CA PRO A 18 7.19 14.01 2.58
C PRO A 18 8.57 13.36 2.54
N ARG A 19 9.62 14.15 2.64
CA ARG A 19 11.01 13.66 2.55
C ARG A 19 11.32 12.60 3.58
N GLU A 20 10.79 12.73 4.81
CA GLU A 20 11.00 11.77 5.89
C GLU A 20 10.42 10.39 5.59
N CYS A 21 9.52 10.28 4.61
CA CYS A 21 8.95 9.00 4.19
C CYS A 21 9.88 8.23 3.25
N GLY A 22 10.91 8.87 2.72
CA GLY A 22 11.87 8.23 1.81
C GLY A 22 12.75 7.21 2.51
N TYR A 23 13.14 6.17 1.78
CA TYR A 23 13.90 5.03 2.31
C TYR A 23 15.20 5.47 3.01
N LYS A 24 15.88 6.45 2.43
CA LYS A 24 17.17 6.95 2.94
C LYS A 24 17.03 8.18 3.82
N ASN A 25 15.81 8.67 4.07
CA ASN A 25 15.56 9.93 4.75
C ASN A 25 14.74 9.77 6.03
N GLY A 26 14.77 8.59 6.62
CA GLY A 26 14.04 8.26 7.83
C GLY A 26 13.08 7.10 7.66
N ASN A 27 12.68 6.80 6.44
CA ASN A 27 11.81 5.66 6.11
C ASN A 27 10.54 5.63 6.95
N LYS A 28 9.96 6.80 7.18
CA LYS A 28 8.76 6.95 8.00
C LYS A 28 7.51 6.62 7.19
N GLU A 29 6.66 5.72 7.71
CA GLU A 29 5.42 5.37 7.05
C GLU A 29 4.48 6.57 6.97
N PRO A 30 3.91 6.89 5.79
CA PRO A 30 2.86 7.90 5.72
C PRO A 30 1.57 7.33 6.32
N THR A 31 0.80 8.17 7.00
CA THR A 31 -0.50 7.78 7.52
C THR A 31 -1.47 7.61 6.37
N LEU A 32 -2.21 6.51 6.35
CA LEU A 32 -3.20 6.21 5.31
C LEU A 32 -4.59 6.12 5.94
N ALA A 33 -5.55 6.80 5.33
CA ALA A 33 -6.93 6.86 5.78
C ALA A 33 -7.85 6.26 4.72
N ILE A 34 -8.97 5.70 5.16
CA ILE A 34 -9.96 5.12 4.25
C ILE A 34 -11.37 5.61 4.57
N SER A 35 -12.21 5.67 3.55
CA SER A 35 -13.63 5.93 3.67
C SER A 35 -14.39 5.11 2.65
N GLY A 36 -15.69 4.88 2.90
CA GLY A 36 -16.58 4.23 1.95
C GLY A 36 -16.39 2.73 1.82
N LEU A 37 -16.05 2.03 2.91
CA LEU A 37 -15.89 0.58 2.88
C LEU A 37 -17.21 -0.12 2.51
N PRO A 38 -17.16 -1.15 1.65
CA PRO A 38 -18.32 -2.02 1.43
C PRO A 38 -18.72 -2.76 2.71
N ASP A 39 -20.01 -2.99 2.90
CA ASP A 39 -20.54 -3.65 4.10
C ASP A 39 -19.99 -5.06 4.30
N GLU A 40 -19.68 -5.76 3.21
CA GLU A 40 -19.20 -7.14 3.25
C GLU A 40 -17.70 -7.25 3.50
N THR A 41 -17.00 -6.14 3.76
CA THR A 41 -15.55 -6.14 3.94
C THR A 41 -15.17 -6.92 5.19
N GLU A 42 -14.33 -7.95 5.02
CA GLU A 42 -13.79 -8.76 6.10
C GLU A 42 -12.35 -8.36 6.45
N SER A 43 -11.57 -7.96 5.45
CA SER A 43 -10.20 -7.52 5.65
C SER A 43 -9.77 -6.57 4.56
N LEU A 44 -8.62 -5.91 4.77
CA LEU A 44 -8.02 -5.02 3.80
C LEU A 44 -6.62 -5.51 3.44
N ALA A 45 -6.21 -5.22 2.21
CA ALA A 45 -4.83 -5.43 1.77
C ALA A 45 -4.30 -4.16 1.13
N LEU A 46 -3.01 -3.92 1.29
CA LEU A 46 -2.33 -2.75 0.74
C LEU A 46 -1.10 -3.19 -0.02
N ILE A 47 -0.93 -2.66 -1.23
CA ILE A 47 0.28 -2.84 -2.02
C ILE A 47 0.74 -1.46 -2.49
N MET A 48 2.00 -1.11 -2.18
CA MET A 48 2.63 0.11 -2.68
C MET A 48 3.77 -0.29 -3.60
N ASP A 49 3.77 0.24 -4.82
CA ASP A 49 4.85 -0.05 -5.78
C ASP A 49 5.21 1.18 -6.60
N ASP A 50 6.33 1.05 -7.33
CA ASP A 50 6.89 2.10 -8.17
C ASP A 50 7.02 1.59 -9.61
N PRO A 51 6.04 1.87 -10.47
CA PRO A 51 6.12 1.45 -11.87
C PRO A 51 7.18 2.22 -12.66
N ASP A 52 7.58 3.41 -12.21
CA ASP A 52 8.63 4.18 -12.88
C ASP A 52 10.03 3.57 -12.68
N ALA A 53 10.17 2.64 -11.74
CA ALA A 53 11.41 1.89 -11.56
C ALA A 53 11.72 1.02 -12.77
N MET A 54 10.76 0.72 -13.61
CA MET A 54 10.97 -0.06 -14.83
C MET A 54 12.05 0.57 -15.71
N GLY A 55 12.07 1.90 -15.84
CA GLY A 55 13.09 2.60 -16.62
C GLY A 55 14.45 2.68 -15.95
N ALA A 56 14.49 2.61 -14.62
CA ALA A 56 15.72 2.74 -13.86
C ALA A 56 16.40 1.40 -13.57
N VAL A 57 15.62 0.37 -13.20
CA VAL A 57 16.14 -0.92 -12.74
C VAL A 57 15.51 -2.13 -13.45
N GLY A 58 14.68 -1.89 -14.47
CA GLY A 58 14.13 -2.95 -15.30
C GLY A 58 12.95 -3.73 -14.72
N LYS A 59 12.36 -3.24 -13.62
CA LYS A 59 11.18 -3.87 -13.03
C LYS A 59 10.39 -2.85 -12.23
N VAL A 60 9.11 -3.16 -11.98
CA VAL A 60 8.29 -2.45 -10.99
C VAL A 60 8.86 -2.78 -9.61
N TRP A 61 9.17 -1.77 -8.81
CA TRP A 61 9.76 -1.99 -7.49
C TRP A 61 8.68 -2.04 -6.43
N VAL A 62 8.66 -3.12 -5.64
CA VAL A 62 7.67 -3.32 -4.58
C VAL A 62 8.18 -2.70 -3.29
N HIS A 63 7.39 -1.75 -2.74
CA HIS A 63 7.75 -0.96 -1.57
C HIS A 63 7.04 -1.39 -0.29
N TRP A 64 5.83 -1.94 -0.38
CA TRP A 64 5.03 -2.24 0.80
C TRP A 64 3.95 -3.25 0.44
N VAL A 65 3.87 -4.33 1.21
CA VAL A 65 2.84 -5.36 1.04
C VAL A 65 2.29 -5.68 2.42
N ALA A 66 0.98 -5.51 2.62
CA ALA A 66 0.31 -5.81 3.87
C ALA A 66 -1.06 -6.41 3.57
N TRP A 67 -1.49 -7.38 4.39
CA TRP A 67 -2.80 -7.98 4.24
C TRP A 67 -3.35 -8.35 5.62
N ASN A 68 -4.61 -8.79 5.64
CA ASN A 68 -5.33 -9.05 6.88
C ASN A 68 -5.34 -7.82 7.79
N ILE A 69 -5.39 -6.63 7.19
CA ILE A 69 -5.56 -5.39 7.92
C ILE A 69 -6.99 -5.38 8.45
N ILE A 70 -7.14 -5.12 9.74
CA ILE A 70 -8.45 -5.16 10.40
C ILE A 70 -9.34 -4.02 9.88
N SER A 71 -10.57 -4.38 9.49
CA SER A 71 -11.59 -3.42 9.10
C SER A 71 -12.59 -3.23 10.25
N SER A 72 -12.90 -1.98 10.57
CA SER A 72 -13.92 -1.64 11.56
C SER A 72 -15.30 -1.43 10.93
N HIS A 73 -15.43 -1.62 9.62
CA HIS A 73 -16.62 -1.33 8.81
C HIS A 73 -17.00 0.16 8.84
N ALA A 74 -16.10 1.01 9.30
CA ALA A 74 -16.27 2.46 9.38
C ALA A 74 -15.05 3.14 8.77
N ASP A 75 -15.14 4.44 8.52
CA ASP A 75 -14.01 5.22 8.07
C ASP A 75 -12.89 5.16 9.11
N MET A 76 -11.65 5.09 8.64
CA MET A 76 -10.47 5.00 9.50
C MET A 76 -9.48 6.08 9.12
N ASP A 77 -9.01 6.84 10.11
CA ASP A 77 -8.02 7.89 9.91
C ASP A 77 -6.61 7.31 9.71
N ASP A 78 -6.37 6.11 10.23
CA ASP A 78 -5.09 5.41 10.10
C ASP A 78 -5.36 3.91 10.09
N ILE A 79 -5.20 3.29 8.92
CA ILE A 79 -5.53 1.87 8.73
C ILE A 79 -4.61 0.94 9.53
N PHE A 80 -3.45 1.43 9.99
CA PHE A 80 -2.49 0.62 10.76
C PHE A 80 -2.49 0.93 12.26
N SER A 81 -3.32 1.86 12.74
CA SER A 81 -3.24 2.32 14.14
C SER A 81 -3.53 1.24 15.17
N ASN A 82 -4.40 0.28 14.87
CA ASN A 82 -4.77 -0.81 15.77
C ASN A 82 -4.53 -2.16 15.12
N SER A 83 -3.66 -2.22 14.14
CA SER A 83 -3.65 -3.38 13.28
C SER A 83 -2.71 -4.47 13.77
N ARG A 84 -3.27 -5.66 13.82
CA ARG A 84 -2.51 -6.86 13.61
C ARG A 84 -2.69 -7.20 12.14
N CYS A 85 -1.66 -7.03 11.37
CA CYS A 85 -1.69 -7.39 9.96
C CYS A 85 -0.46 -8.20 9.63
N ASN A 86 -0.51 -8.88 8.50
CA ASN A 86 0.65 -9.58 7.98
C ASN A 86 1.42 -8.64 7.06
N LEU A 87 2.73 -8.73 7.08
CA LEU A 87 3.61 -7.92 6.25
C LEU A 87 4.38 -8.81 5.29
N GLY A 88 4.45 -8.37 4.03
CA GLY A 88 5.08 -9.10 2.97
C GLY A 88 6.49 -8.59 2.64
N MET A 89 7.14 -9.34 1.76
CA MET A 89 8.50 -9.05 1.32
C MET A 89 8.49 -7.94 0.27
N THR A 90 9.37 -6.96 0.45
CA THR A 90 9.60 -5.90 -0.52
C THR A 90 10.79 -6.25 -1.41
N ASP A 91 11.00 -5.46 -2.46
CA ASP A 91 12.18 -5.64 -3.32
C ASP A 91 13.47 -5.14 -2.68
N PHE A 92 13.38 -4.51 -1.49
CA PHE A 92 14.55 -4.20 -0.68
C PHE A 92 15.08 -5.44 0.07
N GLY A 93 14.36 -6.56 0.02
CA GLY A 93 14.73 -7.76 0.78
C GLY A 93 14.33 -7.69 2.24
N GLU A 94 13.43 -6.80 2.60
CA GLU A 94 12.94 -6.58 3.96
C GLU A 94 11.41 -6.60 3.96
N VAL A 95 10.80 -6.96 5.08
CA VAL A 95 9.36 -6.89 5.25
C VAL A 95 8.94 -5.51 5.76
N GLY A 96 7.70 -5.13 5.49
CA GLY A 96 7.14 -3.87 5.96
C GLY A 96 7.32 -2.74 4.97
N TYR A 97 7.34 -1.51 5.48
CA TYR A 97 7.43 -0.33 4.63
C TYR A 97 8.85 -0.06 4.18
N GLY A 98 9.05 0.03 2.85
CA GLY A 98 10.27 0.56 2.27
C GLY A 98 9.91 1.80 1.45
N GLY A 99 10.36 2.97 1.87
CA GLY A 99 9.95 4.23 1.26
C GLY A 99 10.55 4.49 -0.11
N PRO A 100 10.11 5.60 -0.74
CA PRO A 100 10.65 6.04 -2.03
C PRO A 100 12.17 6.20 -2.01
N ALA A 101 12.82 5.77 -3.08
CA ALA A 101 14.26 5.92 -3.28
C ALA A 101 14.60 5.99 -4.77
N PRO A 102 14.03 6.97 -5.51
CA PRO A 102 14.26 7.02 -6.96
C PRO A 102 15.72 7.39 -7.24
N PRO A 103 16.44 6.62 -8.08
CA PRO A 103 17.87 6.88 -8.30
C PRO A 103 18.14 7.90 -9.39
N ASP A 104 17.20 8.16 -10.27
CA ASP A 104 17.44 8.92 -11.51
C ASP A 104 16.65 10.22 -11.63
N LYS A 105 15.34 10.18 -11.32
CA LYS A 105 14.43 11.31 -11.47
C LYS A 105 13.23 11.13 -10.55
N ARG A 106 12.31 12.09 -10.55
CA ARG A 106 11.07 11.97 -9.78
C ARG A 106 10.27 10.78 -10.27
N HIS A 107 9.86 9.92 -9.35
CA HIS A 107 8.98 8.79 -9.62
C HIS A 107 7.59 9.01 -9.02
N THR A 108 6.59 8.37 -9.61
CA THR A 108 5.23 8.31 -9.05
C THR A 108 5.06 6.97 -8.36
N TYR A 109 4.69 7.02 -7.08
CA TYR A 109 4.45 5.82 -6.26
C TYR A 109 2.96 5.57 -6.17
N VAL A 110 2.56 4.32 -6.29
CA VAL A 110 1.15 3.93 -6.35
C VAL A 110 0.82 3.09 -5.12
N PHE A 111 -0.14 3.59 -4.32
CA PHE A 111 -0.68 2.86 -3.18
C PHE A 111 -2.03 2.30 -3.61
N LYS A 112 -2.18 0.98 -3.53
CA LYS A 112 -3.40 0.27 -3.91
C LYS A 112 -4.00 -0.40 -2.69
N LEU A 113 -5.22 -0.02 -2.35
CA LEU A 113 -5.95 -0.63 -1.23
C LEU A 113 -7.07 -1.49 -1.78
N TYR A 114 -7.22 -2.67 -1.22
CA TYR A 114 -8.25 -3.64 -1.62
C TYR A 114 -9.13 -3.96 -0.42
N ALA A 115 -10.45 -3.83 -0.59
CA ALA A 115 -11.41 -4.32 0.38
C ALA A 115 -11.80 -5.74 -0.05
N LEU A 116 -11.61 -6.70 0.85
CA LEU A 116 -11.78 -8.12 0.57
C LEU A 116 -12.92 -8.71 1.36
N ASP A 117 -13.57 -9.73 0.79
CA ASP A 117 -14.65 -10.46 1.45
C ASP A 117 -14.16 -11.62 2.32
N SER A 118 -12.85 -11.73 2.50
CA SER A 118 -12.25 -12.77 3.34
C SER A 118 -10.89 -12.31 3.84
N GLU A 119 -10.38 -12.99 4.86
CA GLU A 119 -8.97 -12.91 5.22
C GLU A 119 -8.17 -13.78 4.25
N LEU A 120 -6.87 -13.51 4.16
CA LEU A 120 -5.96 -14.27 3.31
C LEU A 120 -5.12 -15.21 4.16
N ASP A 121 -5.08 -16.49 3.80
CA ASP A 121 -4.29 -17.49 4.51
C ASP A 121 -2.90 -17.58 3.86
N LEU A 122 -2.05 -16.62 4.19
CA LEU A 122 -0.69 -16.53 3.68
C LEU A 122 0.27 -16.30 4.84
N PRO A 123 1.45 -16.95 4.82
CA PRO A 123 2.46 -16.69 5.84
C PRO A 123 3.07 -15.31 5.68
N ASP A 124 3.60 -14.76 6.77
CA ASP A 124 4.40 -13.54 6.70
C ASP A 124 5.54 -13.71 5.71
N LYS A 125 5.99 -12.59 5.13
CA LYS A 125 7.02 -12.53 4.09
C LYS A 125 6.56 -13.01 2.73
N SER A 126 5.27 -13.31 2.55
CA SER A 126 4.72 -13.58 1.21
C SER A 126 4.95 -12.35 0.31
N THR A 127 5.03 -12.59 -0.99
CA THR A 127 5.31 -11.54 -1.96
C THR A 127 4.05 -10.85 -2.44
N LYS A 128 4.22 -9.73 -3.17
CA LYS A 128 3.13 -9.07 -3.87
C LYS A 128 2.37 -10.06 -4.76
N ALA A 129 3.09 -10.90 -5.51
CA ALA A 129 2.46 -11.88 -6.40
C ALA A 129 1.62 -12.89 -5.64
N ASP A 130 2.10 -13.35 -4.47
CA ASP A 130 1.34 -14.27 -3.61
C ASP A 130 0.04 -13.63 -3.14
N VAL A 131 0.10 -12.37 -2.72
CA VAL A 131 -1.08 -11.63 -2.24
C VAL A 131 -2.07 -11.41 -3.38
N GLU A 132 -1.58 -10.98 -4.54
CA GLU A 132 -2.44 -10.76 -5.71
C GLU A 132 -3.18 -12.03 -6.11
N LYS A 133 -2.49 -13.17 -6.09
CA LYS A 133 -3.10 -14.45 -6.41
C LYS A 133 -4.16 -14.85 -5.38
N ALA A 134 -3.85 -14.66 -4.09
CA ALA A 134 -4.79 -14.99 -3.02
C ALA A 134 -6.04 -14.11 -3.04
N MET A 135 -5.92 -12.86 -3.52
CA MET A 135 -7.05 -11.94 -3.60
C MET A 135 -8.01 -12.23 -4.75
N GLU A 136 -7.61 -13.04 -5.74
CA GLU A 136 -8.46 -13.35 -6.91
C GLU A 136 -9.81 -13.90 -6.46
N GLY A 137 -10.89 -13.28 -6.94
CA GLY A 137 -12.25 -13.68 -6.59
C GLY A 137 -12.75 -13.14 -5.25
N HIS A 138 -11.95 -12.39 -4.51
CA HIS A 138 -12.30 -11.87 -3.19
C HIS A 138 -12.33 -10.35 -3.09
N ILE A 139 -11.98 -9.64 -4.16
CA ILE A 139 -11.91 -8.18 -4.15
C ILE A 139 -13.32 -7.60 -4.31
N LEU A 140 -13.77 -6.86 -3.30
CA LEU A 140 -15.05 -6.15 -3.35
C LEU A 140 -14.89 -4.80 -4.03
N GLU A 141 -13.89 -4.04 -3.63
CA GLU A 141 -13.57 -2.72 -4.20
C GLU A 141 -12.08 -2.47 -4.08
N GLN A 142 -11.59 -1.54 -4.89
CA GLN A 142 -10.20 -1.13 -4.92
C GLN A 142 -10.13 0.39 -4.95
N ALA A 143 -9.17 0.97 -4.24
CA ALA A 143 -8.89 2.40 -4.28
C ALA A 143 -7.40 2.62 -4.49
N THR A 144 -7.06 3.72 -5.15
CA THR A 144 -5.68 4.06 -5.48
C THR A 144 -5.35 5.46 -5.01
N LEU A 145 -4.17 5.61 -4.41
CA LEU A 145 -3.59 6.90 -4.05
C LEU A 145 -2.20 6.97 -4.67
N THR A 146 -1.88 8.07 -5.31
CA THR A 146 -0.53 8.26 -5.87
C THR A 146 0.18 9.41 -5.17
N GLY A 147 1.50 9.32 -5.14
CA GLY A 147 2.35 10.40 -4.65
C GLY A 147 3.68 10.37 -5.37
N THR A 148 4.35 11.51 -5.44
CA THR A 148 5.63 11.63 -6.12
C THR A 148 6.76 11.85 -5.13
N TYR A 149 7.98 11.52 -5.56
CA TYR A 149 9.18 11.71 -4.74
C TYR A 149 10.38 11.83 -5.67
N ALA A 150 11.19 12.86 -5.45
CA ALA A 150 12.41 13.09 -6.23
C ALA A 150 13.64 12.52 -5.51
N PRO A 151 14.74 12.28 -6.24
CA PRO A 151 15.99 11.84 -5.62
C PRO A 151 16.52 12.78 -4.55
#